data_2e553d97a618166ec6713437ac55c020
#
_entry.id   2e553d97a618166ec6713437ac55c020
#
_cell.length_a   1.000
_cell.length_b   1.000
_cell.length_c   1.000
_cell.angle_alpha   90.00
_cell.angle_beta   90.00
_cell.angle_gamma   90.00
#
_symmetry.space_group_name_H-M   'P 1'
#
loop_
_entity.id
_entity.type
_entity.pdbx_description
1 polymer ?
#
loop_
_entity_poly.entity_id
_entity_poly.type
_entity_poly.pdbx_seq_one_letter_code
_entity_poly.pdbx_strand_id
1 'polypeptide(L)'
;MSSAWLLVMALVAGAAIASSQTSDRRLPLRSRVELFRGSGQWSEVRVDYSIDPAKSALIVCDMWDRHWCSGANVRVAELVKKLEPVLETARRNGFTIVHAPSETMSFYANMPQRMRMLALPAVTPPTELDLNSPPLPIDDSDGGCDTPGEREHRAWTCQHPGLKIAPEDYISDNGREIYNLLRSRSIQTVFYTGVHANMCILNRTFAIKQMMKWGIRCVLLRDLTDAMYNPASAPHVSHQAGTSLVVEYIEKYWAPTAVSADLLHAMSEPNRPSKSVPHNR
;
A
#
# COMPACT_ATOMS: atom_id res chain seq x y z
N MET A 1 40.09 25.29 64.37
CA MET A 1 38.74 25.49 63.87
C MET A 1 38.84 25.52 62.33
N SER A 2 38.64 24.38 61.65
CA SER A 2 38.85 24.24 60.22
C SER A 2 37.48 24.09 59.56
N SER A 3 37.13 25.03 58.69
CA SER A 3 35.90 25.00 57.91
C SER A 3 36.17 24.26 56.61
N ALA A 4 35.53 23.11 56.43
CA ALA A 4 35.55 22.34 55.19
C ALA A 4 34.42 22.85 54.23
N TRP A 5 34.84 23.30 53.08
CA TRP A 5 33.91 23.64 51.98
C TRP A 5 33.64 22.40 51.13
N LEU A 6 32.40 21.93 51.12
CA LEU A 6 31.92 20.88 50.23
C LEU A 6 31.53 21.50 48.86
N LEU A 7 32.28 21.14 47.81
CA LEU A 7 31.95 21.47 46.43
C LEU A 7 30.94 20.43 45.93
N VAL A 8 29.70 20.85 45.68
CA VAL A 8 28.69 20.03 45.00
C VAL A 8 28.85 20.23 43.51
N MET A 9 29.39 19.23 42.82
CA MET A 9 29.38 19.17 41.34
C MET A 9 28.01 18.69 40.87
N ALA A 10 27.24 19.58 40.24
CA ALA A 10 26.01 19.23 39.53
C ALA A 10 26.37 18.65 38.15
N LEU A 11 26.17 17.34 37.98
CA LEU A 11 26.20 16.71 36.66
C LEU A 11 24.94 17.13 35.88
N VAL A 12 25.11 18.00 34.91
CA VAL A 12 24.06 18.28 33.88
C VAL A 12 24.12 17.15 32.86
N ALA A 13 23.24 16.17 32.98
CA ALA A 13 23.00 15.18 31.93
C ALA A 13 22.33 15.88 30.73
N GLY A 14 23.11 16.20 29.72
CA GLY A 14 22.58 16.68 28.44
C GLY A 14 21.78 15.58 27.75
N ALA A 15 20.48 15.68 27.79
CA ALA A 15 19.60 14.85 26.91
C ALA A 15 19.87 15.26 25.46
N ALA A 16 20.56 14.39 24.72
CA ALA A 16 20.70 14.53 23.29
C ALA A 16 19.31 14.39 22.66
N ILE A 17 18.74 15.50 22.20
CA ILE A 17 17.55 15.50 21.36
C ILE A 17 17.98 14.88 20.04
N ALA A 18 17.63 13.62 19.84
CA ALA A 18 17.77 12.95 18.55
C ALA A 18 16.89 13.71 17.57
N SER A 19 17.49 14.59 16.76
CA SER A 19 16.82 15.19 15.63
C SER A 19 16.43 14.06 14.68
N SER A 20 15.15 13.83 14.48
CA SER A 20 14.68 12.92 13.44
C SER A 20 15.13 13.49 12.11
N GLN A 21 16.19 12.92 11.54
CA GLN A 21 16.62 13.25 10.19
C GLN A 21 15.52 12.80 9.25
N THR A 22 14.78 13.76 8.70
CA THR A 22 13.81 13.46 7.62
C THR A 22 14.59 12.99 6.40
N SER A 23 14.29 11.77 5.98
CA SER A 23 14.84 11.18 4.75
C SER A 23 14.45 12.06 3.55
N ASP A 24 15.41 12.46 2.73
CA ASP A 24 15.13 13.21 1.48
C ASP A 24 14.90 12.24 0.29
N ARG A 25 14.37 11.05 0.57
CA ARG A 25 14.01 10.07 -0.44
C ARG A 25 12.74 10.53 -1.16
N ARG A 26 12.88 10.99 -2.38
CA ARG A 26 11.79 11.55 -3.20
C ARG A 26 11.18 10.49 -4.09
N LEU A 27 9.86 10.35 -4.00
CA LEU A 27 9.06 9.47 -4.84
C LEU A 27 8.06 10.32 -5.64
N PRO A 28 8.14 10.33 -6.98
CA PRO A 28 7.16 11.02 -7.79
C PRO A 28 5.81 10.28 -7.73
N LEU A 29 4.83 10.94 -7.16
CA LEU A 29 3.44 10.47 -7.12
C LEU A 29 2.64 11.11 -8.24
N ARG A 30 1.83 10.32 -8.93
CA ARG A 30 0.86 10.77 -9.92
C ARG A 30 -0.53 10.78 -9.34
N SER A 31 -1.27 11.85 -9.58
CA SER A 31 -2.68 12.02 -9.23
C SER A 31 -3.41 12.76 -10.34
N ARG A 32 -4.72 12.87 -10.25
CA ARG A 32 -5.54 13.68 -11.17
C ARG A 32 -6.39 14.66 -10.37
N VAL A 33 -6.43 15.89 -10.84
CA VAL A 33 -7.24 16.95 -10.24
C VAL A 33 -8.26 17.45 -11.25
N GLU A 34 -9.47 17.69 -10.79
CA GLU A 34 -10.50 18.30 -11.61
C GLU A 34 -10.19 19.79 -11.80
N LEU A 35 -10.15 20.28 -13.05
CA LEU A 35 -9.76 21.65 -13.35
C LEU A 35 -10.76 22.66 -12.78
N PHE A 36 -12.06 22.33 -12.87
CA PHE A 36 -13.13 23.10 -12.25
C PHE A 36 -14.12 22.11 -11.63
N ARG A 37 -14.55 22.36 -10.42
CA ARG A 37 -15.48 21.47 -9.69
C ARG A 37 -16.72 21.13 -10.52
N GLY A 38 -16.93 19.85 -10.80
CA GLY A 38 -18.06 19.34 -11.54
C GLY A 38 -17.93 19.45 -13.07
N SER A 39 -16.76 19.85 -13.60
CA SER A 39 -16.52 19.95 -15.04
C SER A 39 -16.32 18.61 -15.74
N GLY A 40 -15.94 17.59 -14.99
CA GLY A 40 -15.49 16.32 -15.55
C GLY A 40 -14.14 16.41 -16.30
N GLN A 41 -13.48 17.57 -16.28
CA GLN A 41 -12.19 17.79 -16.94
C GLN A 41 -11.06 17.57 -15.92
N TRP A 42 -10.24 16.55 -16.14
CA TRP A 42 -9.18 16.14 -15.24
C TRP A 42 -7.80 16.38 -15.84
N SER A 43 -6.88 16.89 -15.02
CA SER A 43 -5.47 17.06 -15.38
C SER A 43 -4.59 16.16 -14.54
N GLU A 44 -3.58 15.53 -15.17
CA GLU A 44 -2.55 14.80 -14.45
C GLU A 44 -1.65 15.77 -13.68
N VAL A 45 -1.40 15.44 -12.42
CA VAL A 45 -0.50 16.19 -11.55
C VAL A 45 0.55 15.23 -10.98
N ARG A 46 1.80 15.67 -10.95
CA ARG A 46 2.91 14.94 -10.30
C ARG A 46 3.46 15.75 -9.15
N VAL A 47 3.68 15.07 -8.04
CA VAL A 47 4.21 15.68 -6.81
C VAL A 47 5.30 14.78 -6.25
N ASP A 48 6.46 15.37 -5.97
CA ASP A 48 7.52 14.66 -5.27
C ASP A 48 7.16 14.51 -3.79
N TYR A 49 7.02 13.27 -3.36
CA TYR A 49 6.67 12.90 -2.00
C TYR A 49 7.89 12.34 -1.27
N SER A 50 8.19 12.89 -0.09
CA SER A 50 9.25 12.35 0.77
C SER A 50 8.76 11.10 1.47
N ILE A 51 9.43 9.97 1.27
CA ILE A 51 9.10 8.70 1.92
C ILE A 51 10.04 8.42 3.09
N ASP A 52 9.46 7.92 4.18
CA ASP A 52 10.19 7.32 5.29
C ASP A 52 9.89 5.81 5.27
N PRO A 53 10.84 4.97 4.86
CA PRO A 53 10.60 3.53 4.79
C PRO A 53 10.15 2.91 6.12
N ALA A 54 10.68 3.38 7.25
CA ALA A 54 10.32 2.87 8.58
C ALA A 54 8.87 3.22 8.98
N LYS A 55 8.28 4.24 8.32
CA LYS A 55 6.88 4.66 8.50
C LYS A 55 6.01 4.31 7.29
N SER A 56 6.46 3.38 6.46
CA SER A 56 5.76 2.91 5.28
C SER A 56 5.44 1.43 5.39
N ALA A 57 4.25 1.06 4.93
CA ALA A 57 3.87 -0.34 4.75
C ALA A 57 3.59 -0.63 3.27
N LEU A 58 3.80 -1.88 2.85
CA LEU A 58 3.41 -2.38 1.54
C LEU A 58 2.48 -3.58 1.74
N ILE A 59 1.26 -3.46 1.22
CA ILE A 59 0.23 -4.51 1.27
C ILE A 59 0.22 -5.25 -0.07
N VAL A 60 0.40 -6.56 0.01
CA VAL A 60 0.27 -7.51 -1.10
C VAL A 60 -1.15 -8.07 -1.07
N CYS A 61 -2.04 -7.49 -1.88
CA CYS A 61 -3.46 -7.82 -1.90
C CYS A 61 -3.74 -8.97 -2.86
N ASP A 62 -4.38 -10.01 -2.36
CA ASP A 62 -5.02 -11.11 -3.11
C ASP A 62 -4.21 -11.72 -4.27
N MET A 63 -2.88 -11.77 -4.09
CA MET A 63 -1.97 -12.47 -5.02
C MET A 63 -2.04 -13.97 -4.75
N TRP A 64 -3.18 -14.60 -5.10
CA TRP A 64 -3.48 -16.00 -4.82
C TRP A 64 -2.69 -17.01 -5.68
N ASP A 65 -2.60 -18.22 -5.19
CA ASP A 65 -1.99 -19.38 -5.87
C ASP A 65 -2.76 -19.77 -7.14
N ARG A 66 -4.08 -19.52 -7.16
CA ARG A 66 -4.97 -19.81 -8.28
C ARG A 66 -6.17 -18.86 -8.27
N HIS A 67 -6.61 -18.49 -9.44
CA HIS A 67 -7.86 -17.77 -9.68
C HIS A 67 -8.77 -18.59 -10.60
N TRP A 68 -10.10 -18.40 -10.53
CA TRP A 68 -11.03 -19.10 -11.39
C TRP A 68 -10.95 -18.65 -12.87
N CYS A 69 -10.43 -17.46 -13.14
CA CYS A 69 -10.18 -16.94 -14.48
C CYS A 69 -8.75 -17.25 -14.93
N SER A 70 -8.60 -18.00 -16.02
CA SER A 70 -7.27 -18.40 -16.54
C SER A 70 -6.45 -17.21 -17.02
N GLY A 71 -7.07 -16.20 -17.63
CA GLY A 71 -6.39 -14.96 -18.00
C GLY A 71 -5.80 -14.23 -16.78
N ALA A 72 -6.56 -14.17 -15.68
CA ALA A 72 -6.08 -13.59 -14.43
C ALA A 72 -4.88 -14.38 -13.87
N ASN A 73 -4.88 -15.72 -13.92
CA ASN A 73 -3.73 -16.53 -13.48
C ASN A 73 -2.45 -16.19 -14.23
N VAL A 74 -2.52 -16.02 -15.54
CA VAL A 74 -1.37 -15.65 -16.38
C VAL A 74 -0.83 -14.29 -15.95
N ARG A 75 -1.70 -13.30 -15.78
CA ARG A 75 -1.30 -11.93 -15.39
C ARG A 75 -0.75 -11.86 -13.97
N VAL A 76 -1.34 -12.60 -13.03
CA VAL A 76 -0.81 -12.72 -11.66
C VAL A 76 0.59 -13.32 -11.67
N ALA A 77 0.84 -14.38 -12.44
CA ALA A 77 2.17 -14.99 -12.56
C ALA A 77 3.23 -13.99 -13.09
N GLU A 78 2.86 -13.12 -14.03
CA GLU A 78 3.76 -12.06 -14.51
C GLU A 78 3.97 -10.95 -13.47
N LEU A 79 2.93 -10.57 -12.72
CA LEU A 79 3.06 -9.61 -11.61
C LEU A 79 3.96 -10.14 -10.50
N VAL A 80 3.88 -11.43 -10.17
CA VAL A 80 4.73 -12.08 -9.16
C VAL A 80 6.21 -11.90 -9.48
N LYS A 81 6.62 -12.10 -10.74
CA LYS A 81 8.02 -11.93 -11.17
C LYS A 81 8.54 -10.51 -10.96
N LYS A 82 7.67 -9.50 -11.13
CA LYS A 82 8.01 -8.09 -10.94
C LYS A 82 7.95 -7.68 -9.46
N LEU A 83 7.03 -8.25 -8.71
CA LEU A 83 6.74 -7.86 -7.33
C LEU A 83 7.77 -8.40 -6.34
N GLU A 84 8.23 -9.65 -6.48
CA GLU A 84 9.14 -10.25 -5.50
C GLU A 84 10.44 -9.45 -5.29
N PRO A 85 11.15 -8.95 -6.33
CA PRO A 85 12.32 -8.09 -6.13
C PRO A 85 11.99 -6.77 -5.42
N VAL A 86 10.77 -6.23 -5.63
CA VAL A 86 10.31 -5.00 -4.95
C VAL A 86 10.09 -5.27 -3.46
N LEU A 87 9.44 -6.40 -3.11
CA LEU A 87 9.25 -6.80 -1.72
C LEU A 87 10.58 -7.00 -0.99
N GLU A 88 11.53 -7.70 -1.62
CA GLU A 88 12.86 -7.92 -1.04
C GLU A 88 13.57 -6.59 -0.76
N THR A 89 13.52 -5.65 -1.71
CA THR A 89 14.15 -4.33 -1.55
C THR A 89 13.42 -3.49 -0.50
N ALA A 90 12.09 -3.52 -0.46
CA ALA A 90 11.29 -2.81 0.54
C ALA A 90 11.62 -3.30 1.97
N ARG A 91 11.70 -4.63 2.18
CA ARG A 91 12.13 -5.22 3.47
C ARG A 91 13.50 -4.71 3.90
N ARG A 92 14.51 -4.79 3.02
CA ARG A 92 15.88 -4.32 3.32
C ARG A 92 15.92 -2.84 3.69
N ASN A 93 14.98 -2.05 3.21
CA ASN A 93 14.88 -0.63 3.52
C ASN A 93 13.99 -0.31 4.73
N GLY A 94 13.39 -1.32 5.38
CA GLY A 94 12.61 -1.15 6.61
C GLY A 94 11.12 -0.95 6.42
N PHE A 95 10.58 -1.20 5.23
CA PHE A 95 9.12 -1.25 5.03
C PHE A 95 8.50 -2.37 5.86
N THR A 96 7.32 -2.12 6.38
CA THR A 96 6.46 -3.17 6.94
C THR A 96 5.70 -3.87 5.81
N ILE A 97 5.92 -5.17 5.62
CA ILE A 97 5.22 -5.93 4.58
C ILE A 97 4.04 -6.67 5.19
N VAL A 98 2.88 -6.57 4.52
CA VAL A 98 1.65 -7.29 4.88
C VAL A 98 1.19 -8.11 3.69
N HIS A 99 1.13 -9.42 3.86
CA HIS A 99 0.50 -10.32 2.91
C HIS A 99 -0.98 -10.46 3.25
N ALA A 100 -1.84 -10.14 2.29
CA ALA A 100 -3.27 -10.13 2.49
C ALA A 100 -4.00 -11.01 1.45
N PRO A 101 -3.74 -12.34 1.43
CA PRO A 101 -4.45 -13.28 0.58
C PRO A 101 -5.81 -13.60 1.19
N SER A 102 -6.83 -12.79 0.88
CA SER A 102 -8.16 -12.87 1.50
C SER A 102 -8.78 -14.25 1.41
N GLU A 103 -9.56 -14.60 2.44
CA GLU A 103 -10.30 -15.86 2.53
C GLU A 103 -9.42 -17.12 2.67
N THR A 104 -8.13 -16.94 2.95
CA THR A 104 -7.19 -18.06 3.11
C THR A 104 -6.53 -18.11 4.50
N MET A 105 -7.03 -17.35 5.47
CA MET A 105 -6.37 -17.21 6.78
C MET A 105 -6.22 -18.52 7.55
N SER A 106 -7.09 -19.51 7.31
CA SER A 106 -6.95 -20.84 7.91
C SER A 106 -5.64 -21.55 7.52
N PHE A 107 -5.15 -21.32 6.29
CA PHE A 107 -3.87 -21.86 5.83
C PHE A 107 -2.70 -21.30 6.65
N TYR A 108 -2.81 -20.06 7.12
CA TYR A 108 -1.75 -19.34 7.85
C TYR A 108 -1.90 -19.40 9.37
N ALA A 109 -2.94 -20.04 9.91
CA ALA A 109 -3.35 -19.93 11.31
C ALA A 109 -2.19 -20.14 12.31
N ASN A 110 -1.28 -21.07 12.02
CA ASN A 110 -0.15 -21.43 12.88
C ASN A 110 1.18 -20.79 12.46
N MET A 111 1.18 -19.92 11.46
CA MET A 111 2.40 -19.24 11.02
C MET A 111 2.78 -18.10 11.98
N PRO A 112 4.07 -17.95 12.33
CA PRO A 112 4.53 -16.90 13.24
C PRO A 112 4.12 -15.49 12.80
N GLN A 113 4.07 -15.23 11.49
CA GLN A 113 3.66 -13.94 10.91
C GLN A 113 2.18 -13.64 11.17
N ARG A 114 1.31 -14.66 11.10
CA ARG A 114 -0.12 -14.56 11.44
C ARG A 114 -0.30 -14.39 12.95
N MET A 115 0.36 -15.22 13.74
CA MET A 115 0.28 -15.15 15.21
C MET A 115 0.75 -13.79 15.74
N ARG A 116 1.84 -13.25 15.19
CA ARG A 116 2.32 -11.91 15.54
C ARG A 116 1.32 -10.82 15.19
N MET A 117 0.61 -10.93 14.05
CA MET A 117 -0.46 -10.00 13.69
C MET A 117 -1.58 -10.02 14.75
N LEU A 118 -2.01 -11.22 15.15
CA LEU A 118 -3.09 -11.40 16.14
C LEU A 118 -2.72 -10.93 17.55
N ALA A 119 -1.43 -10.92 17.88
CA ALA A 119 -0.94 -10.47 19.19
C ALA A 119 -0.86 -8.94 19.33
N LEU A 120 -1.14 -8.18 18.27
CA LEU A 120 -1.09 -6.71 18.33
C LEU A 120 -2.26 -6.15 19.17
N PRO A 121 -2.01 -5.10 19.97
CA PRO A 121 -3.07 -4.46 20.74
C PRO A 121 -4.14 -3.87 19.82
N ALA A 122 -5.40 -4.04 20.20
CA ALA A 122 -6.51 -3.46 19.46
C ALA A 122 -6.54 -1.93 19.60
N VAL A 123 -6.72 -1.24 18.50
CA VAL A 123 -6.87 0.21 18.42
C VAL A 123 -8.19 0.53 17.72
N THR A 124 -9.01 1.38 18.34
CA THR A 124 -10.25 1.83 17.70
C THR A 124 -9.92 2.79 16.57
N PRO A 125 -10.33 2.50 15.31
CA PRO A 125 -10.20 3.45 14.21
C PRO A 125 -11.03 4.71 14.49
N PRO A 126 -10.67 5.85 13.87
CA PRO A 126 -11.46 7.06 13.95
C PRO A 126 -12.84 6.88 13.29
N THR A 127 -13.73 7.84 13.53
CA THR A 127 -14.96 7.95 12.74
C THR A 127 -14.60 8.05 11.27
N GLU A 128 -15.30 7.28 10.44
CA GLU A 128 -15.04 7.25 9.00
C GLU A 128 -15.33 8.61 8.36
N LEU A 129 -14.43 9.03 7.48
CA LEU A 129 -14.67 10.18 6.61
C LEU A 129 -15.76 9.81 5.59
N ASP A 130 -16.68 10.74 5.36
CA ASP A 130 -17.67 10.61 4.28
C ASP A 130 -17.00 10.96 2.94
N LEU A 131 -16.62 9.93 2.18
CA LEU A 131 -15.94 10.06 0.90
C LEU A 131 -16.85 9.57 -0.22
N ASN A 132 -17.04 10.41 -1.24
CA ASN A 132 -17.81 10.05 -2.41
C ASN A 132 -17.17 8.88 -3.16
N SER A 133 -17.98 7.90 -3.59
CA SER A 133 -17.54 6.72 -4.34
C SER A 133 -18.28 6.66 -5.69
N PRO A 134 -17.81 7.40 -6.71
CA PRO A 134 -18.39 7.34 -8.04
C PRO A 134 -18.34 5.94 -8.64
N PRO A 135 -19.18 5.63 -9.65
CA PRO A 135 -19.15 4.34 -10.33
C PRO A 135 -17.82 4.11 -11.02
N LEU A 136 -17.47 2.83 -11.18
CA LEU A 136 -16.28 2.41 -11.91
C LEU A 136 -16.39 2.81 -13.41
N PRO A 137 -15.26 3.05 -14.08
CA PRO A 137 -15.23 3.40 -15.50
C PRO A 137 -15.32 2.17 -16.44
N ILE A 138 -15.45 0.99 -15.88
CA ILE A 138 -15.58 -0.29 -16.58
C ILE A 138 -16.79 -1.04 -16.04
N ASP A 139 -17.38 -1.87 -16.86
CA ASP A 139 -18.41 -2.83 -16.45
C ASP A 139 -17.74 -4.15 -16.09
N ASP A 140 -17.83 -4.54 -14.83
CA ASP A 140 -17.34 -5.80 -14.27
C ASP A 140 -18.49 -6.67 -13.72
N SER A 141 -19.73 -6.39 -14.13
CA SER A 141 -20.94 -7.09 -13.66
C SER A 141 -20.99 -8.57 -14.09
N ASP A 142 -20.22 -8.96 -15.10
CA ASP A 142 -20.03 -10.34 -15.56
C ASP A 142 -18.92 -11.10 -14.78
N GLY A 143 -18.38 -10.49 -13.72
CA GLY A 143 -17.24 -10.99 -12.96
C GLY A 143 -15.89 -10.63 -13.59
N GLY A 144 -15.85 -9.93 -14.73
CA GLY A 144 -14.67 -9.37 -15.38
C GLY A 144 -13.70 -10.38 -15.99
N CYS A 145 -14.07 -11.66 -16.12
CA CYS A 145 -13.18 -12.67 -16.70
C CYS A 145 -13.11 -12.54 -18.21
N ASP A 146 -11.88 -12.41 -18.74
CA ASP A 146 -11.60 -12.32 -20.16
C ASP A 146 -11.42 -13.69 -20.86
N THR A 147 -11.60 -14.79 -20.12
CA THR A 147 -11.54 -16.15 -20.65
C THR A 147 -12.95 -16.70 -20.86
N PRO A 148 -13.40 -16.92 -22.12
CA PRO A 148 -14.75 -17.36 -22.39
C PRO A 148 -15.11 -18.69 -21.72
N GLY A 149 -16.33 -18.78 -21.18
CA GLY A 149 -16.89 -20.02 -20.61
C GLY A 149 -16.48 -20.33 -19.18
N GLU A 150 -15.55 -19.61 -18.60
CA GLU A 150 -15.18 -19.74 -17.19
C GLU A 150 -16.22 -19.04 -16.30
N ARG A 151 -16.48 -19.62 -15.12
CA ARG A 151 -17.47 -19.11 -14.18
C ARG A 151 -16.83 -18.92 -12.81
N GLU A 152 -17.28 -17.89 -12.10
CA GLU A 152 -16.82 -17.59 -10.76
C GLU A 152 -17.01 -18.78 -9.80
N HIS A 153 -15.92 -19.13 -9.13
CA HIS A 153 -15.90 -20.08 -8.04
C HIS A 153 -14.64 -19.82 -7.19
N ARG A 154 -14.66 -20.28 -5.95
CA ARG A 154 -13.47 -20.19 -5.11
C ARG A 154 -12.41 -21.20 -5.55
N ALA A 155 -11.32 -20.72 -6.16
CA ALA A 155 -10.21 -21.54 -6.65
C ALA A 155 -8.97 -21.46 -5.76
N TRP A 156 -8.82 -20.38 -4.99
CA TRP A 156 -7.61 -20.06 -4.22
C TRP A 156 -7.56 -20.78 -2.87
N THR A 157 -6.35 -21.13 -2.44
CA THR A 157 -6.08 -21.79 -1.17
C THR A 157 -5.09 -21.02 -0.29
N CYS A 158 -4.17 -20.29 -0.92
CA CYS A 158 -3.13 -19.50 -0.26
C CYS A 158 -2.61 -18.41 -1.22
N GLN A 159 -1.57 -17.70 -0.80
CA GLN A 159 -0.82 -16.78 -1.66
C GLN A 159 -0.01 -17.55 -2.71
N HIS A 160 0.22 -16.91 -3.86
CA HIS A 160 1.07 -17.47 -4.93
C HIS A 160 2.46 -17.82 -4.40
N PRO A 161 2.95 -19.06 -4.63
CA PRO A 161 4.19 -19.56 -4.02
C PRO A 161 5.46 -18.82 -4.50
N GLY A 162 5.39 -18.09 -5.59
CA GLY A 162 6.47 -17.22 -6.08
C GLY A 162 6.68 -15.95 -5.27
N LEU A 163 5.82 -15.64 -4.30
CA LEU A 163 5.98 -14.51 -3.38
C LEU A 163 6.40 -15.04 -2.00
N LYS A 164 7.60 -14.71 -1.59
CA LYS A 164 8.15 -15.14 -0.30
C LYS A 164 7.51 -14.35 0.84
N ILE A 165 7.08 -15.06 1.87
CA ILE A 165 6.70 -14.50 3.17
C ILE A 165 7.91 -14.61 4.09
N ALA A 166 8.54 -13.48 4.40
CA ALA A 166 9.73 -13.45 5.24
C ALA A 166 9.37 -13.55 6.74
N PRO A 167 10.33 -13.91 7.62
CA PRO A 167 10.08 -14.02 9.06
C PRO A 167 9.54 -12.74 9.70
N GLU A 168 9.92 -11.57 9.20
CA GLU A 168 9.52 -10.25 9.70
C GLU A 168 8.18 -9.75 9.16
N ASP A 169 7.63 -10.37 8.12
CA ASP A 169 6.37 -9.95 7.50
C ASP A 169 5.15 -10.23 8.39
N TYR A 170 4.01 -9.73 7.98
CA TYR A 170 2.72 -9.93 8.63
C TYR A 170 1.72 -10.54 7.65
N ILE A 171 0.74 -11.27 8.18
CA ILE A 171 -0.32 -11.90 7.37
C ILE A 171 -1.67 -11.54 7.97
N SER A 172 -2.54 -10.91 7.19
CA SER A 172 -3.94 -10.66 7.54
C SER A 172 -4.76 -10.21 6.34
N ASP A 173 -6.02 -10.59 6.30
CA ASP A 173 -7.04 -10.07 5.39
C ASP A 173 -8.12 -9.24 6.13
N ASN A 174 -7.85 -8.86 7.37
CA ASN A 174 -8.76 -8.12 8.22
C ASN A 174 -8.30 -6.66 8.39
N GLY A 175 -9.14 -5.72 7.99
CA GLY A 175 -8.82 -4.29 8.06
C GLY A 175 -8.53 -3.77 9.46
N ARG A 176 -9.21 -4.28 10.50
CA ARG A 176 -8.96 -3.89 11.89
C ARG A 176 -7.60 -4.36 12.38
N GLU A 177 -7.22 -5.58 12.06
CA GLU A 177 -5.91 -6.12 12.42
C GLU A 177 -4.78 -5.34 11.72
N ILE A 178 -4.95 -5.05 10.42
CA ILE A 178 -4.00 -4.25 9.66
C ILE A 178 -3.93 -2.82 10.23
N TYR A 179 -5.07 -2.20 10.58
CA TYR A 179 -5.07 -0.89 11.23
C TYR A 179 -4.31 -0.90 12.57
N ASN A 180 -4.50 -1.94 13.41
CA ASN A 180 -3.73 -2.12 14.64
C ASN A 180 -2.22 -2.12 14.37
N LEU A 181 -1.79 -2.87 13.35
CA LEU A 181 -0.38 -2.91 12.92
C LEU A 181 0.13 -1.53 12.50
N LEU A 182 -0.63 -0.83 11.64
CA LEU A 182 -0.25 0.49 11.17
C LEU A 182 -0.06 1.47 12.33
N ARG A 183 -0.94 1.43 13.33
CA ARG A 183 -0.85 2.28 14.52
C ARG A 183 0.30 1.89 15.43
N SER A 184 0.50 0.59 15.69
CA SER A 184 1.56 0.09 16.56
C SER A 184 2.97 0.40 16.04
N ARG A 185 3.12 0.48 14.72
CA ARG A 185 4.39 0.80 14.05
C ARG A 185 4.51 2.25 13.57
N SER A 186 3.53 3.10 13.92
CA SER A 186 3.48 4.51 13.48
C SER A 186 3.57 4.68 11.97
N ILE A 187 2.97 3.75 11.21
CA ILE A 187 2.93 3.80 9.76
C ILE A 187 2.09 5.01 9.32
N GLN A 188 2.63 5.79 8.38
CA GLN A 188 2.01 6.99 7.83
C GLN A 188 1.53 6.81 6.40
N THR A 189 2.17 5.91 5.64
CA THR A 189 1.84 5.68 4.23
C THR A 189 1.75 4.19 3.95
N VAL A 190 0.69 3.79 3.26
CA VAL A 190 0.45 2.41 2.84
C VAL A 190 0.50 2.34 1.33
N PHE A 191 1.41 1.53 0.83
CA PHE A 191 1.52 1.19 -0.59
C PHE A 191 0.72 -0.07 -0.88
N TYR A 192 -0.02 -0.07 -1.98
CA TYR A 192 -0.82 -1.21 -2.43
C TYR A 192 -0.26 -1.81 -3.71
N THR A 193 -0.25 -3.13 -3.76
CA THR A 193 0.06 -3.94 -4.94
C THR A 193 -0.79 -5.19 -4.95
N GLY A 194 -0.87 -5.87 -6.09
CA GLY A 194 -1.65 -7.10 -6.23
C GLY A 194 -2.95 -6.88 -7.01
N VAL A 195 -3.97 -7.71 -6.75
CA VAL A 195 -5.15 -7.81 -7.61
C VAL A 195 -6.46 -7.87 -6.80
N HIS A 196 -7.59 -7.53 -7.40
CA HIS A 196 -7.71 -6.78 -8.65
C HIS A 196 -8.02 -5.31 -8.34
N ALA A 197 -7.52 -4.39 -9.17
CA ALA A 197 -7.57 -2.95 -8.92
C ALA A 197 -9.00 -2.42 -8.74
N ASN A 198 -9.99 -2.90 -9.52
CA ASN A 198 -11.40 -2.52 -9.44
C ASN A 198 -12.16 -3.19 -8.28
N MET A 199 -11.64 -4.29 -7.75
CA MET A 199 -12.31 -5.10 -6.73
C MET A 199 -11.58 -5.03 -5.38
N CYS A 200 -10.68 -5.97 -5.11
CA CYS A 200 -10.05 -6.19 -3.80
C CYS A 200 -9.21 -4.99 -3.35
N ILE A 201 -8.39 -4.42 -4.25
CA ILE A 201 -7.54 -3.24 -3.99
C ILE A 201 -8.36 -2.03 -3.54
N LEU A 202 -9.60 -1.89 -4.03
CA LEU A 202 -10.48 -0.78 -3.65
C LEU A 202 -11.39 -1.11 -2.46
N ASN A 203 -11.88 -2.36 -2.32
CA ASN A 203 -13.10 -2.62 -1.55
C ASN A 203 -12.94 -3.59 -0.38
N ARG A 204 -11.79 -4.31 -0.21
CA ARG A 204 -11.56 -5.14 0.98
C ARG A 204 -11.56 -4.27 2.25
N THR A 205 -11.78 -4.87 3.40
CA THR A 205 -11.80 -4.15 4.70
C THR A 205 -10.47 -3.46 5.04
N PHE A 206 -9.37 -3.86 4.39
CA PHE A 206 -8.04 -3.29 4.49
C PHE A 206 -7.64 -2.47 3.25
N ALA A 207 -8.54 -2.31 2.30
CA ALA A 207 -8.26 -1.72 0.99
C ALA A 207 -8.23 -0.19 1.02
N ILE A 208 -7.91 0.41 -0.13
CA ILE A 208 -7.71 1.86 -0.29
C ILE A 208 -8.89 2.65 0.25
N LYS A 209 -10.14 2.30 -0.15
CA LYS A 209 -11.33 3.05 0.28
C LYS A 209 -11.48 3.06 1.80
N GLN A 210 -11.34 1.90 2.45
CA GLN A 210 -11.50 1.80 3.89
C GLN A 210 -10.39 2.51 4.65
N MET A 211 -9.14 2.31 4.23
CA MET A 211 -8.00 2.95 4.90
C MET A 211 -8.04 4.47 4.75
N MET A 212 -8.44 4.99 3.58
CA MET A 212 -8.63 6.42 3.40
C MET A 212 -9.75 6.99 4.24
N LYS A 213 -10.86 6.28 4.42
CA LYS A 213 -11.92 6.68 5.36
C LYS A 213 -11.39 6.78 6.80
N TRP A 214 -10.41 5.99 7.17
CA TRP A 214 -9.73 6.09 8.48
C TRP A 214 -8.54 7.06 8.49
N GLY A 215 -8.38 7.89 7.44
CA GLY A 215 -7.35 8.92 7.36
C GLY A 215 -5.94 8.40 7.09
N ILE A 216 -5.79 7.16 6.63
CA ILE A 216 -4.50 6.58 6.24
C ILE A 216 -4.15 7.03 4.83
N ARG A 217 -2.94 7.50 4.61
CA ARG A 217 -2.45 7.84 3.28
C ARG A 217 -2.16 6.56 2.49
N CYS A 218 -2.80 6.42 1.33
CA CYS A 218 -2.65 5.28 0.44
C CYS A 218 -1.95 5.69 -0.86
N VAL A 219 -1.15 4.79 -1.43
CA VAL A 219 -0.51 4.93 -2.75
C VAL A 219 -0.65 3.60 -3.48
N LEU A 220 -1.12 3.60 -4.72
CA LEU A 220 -1.15 2.39 -5.55
C LEU A 220 0.14 2.28 -6.39
N LEU A 221 0.80 1.13 -6.37
CA LEU A 221 1.85 0.81 -7.34
C LEU A 221 1.18 0.35 -8.64
N ARG A 222 0.96 1.30 -9.56
CA ARG A 222 0.09 1.11 -10.74
C ARG A 222 0.62 0.12 -11.78
N ASP A 223 1.91 -0.17 -11.77
CA ASP A 223 2.58 -1.16 -12.63
C ASP A 223 2.66 -2.56 -11.98
N LEU A 224 2.21 -2.69 -10.72
CA LEU A 224 2.14 -3.93 -9.96
C LEU A 224 0.70 -4.27 -9.56
N THR A 225 -0.26 -3.97 -10.43
CA THR A 225 -1.66 -4.32 -10.28
C THR A 225 -2.29 -4.69 -11.63
N ASP A 226 -3.44 -5.30 -11.58
CA ASP A 226 -4.28 -5.63 -12.74
C ASP A 226 -5.75 -5.47 -12.38
N ALA A 227 -6.61 -5.15 -13.33
CA ALA A 227 -8.05 -5.11 -13.12
C ALA A 227 -8.71 -6.42 -13.56
N MET A 228 -9.78 -6.82 -12.92
CA MET A 228 -10.64 -7.88 -13.41
C MET A 228 -11.61 -7.26 -14.40
N TYR A 229 -11.31 -7.35 -15.70
CA TYR A 229 -12.07 -6.71 -16.76
C TYR A 229 -12.12 -7.56 -18.03
N ASN A 230 -13.33 -7.78 -18.52
CA ASN A 230 -13.59 -8.45 -19.78
C ASN A 230 -13.71 -7.41 -20.91
N PRO A 231 -12.86 -7.46 -21.96
CA PRO A 231 -12.95 -6.55 -23.10
C PRO A 231 -14.27 -6.61 -23.89
N ALA A 232 -15.05 -7.68 -23.71
CA ALA A 232 -16.40 -7.80 -24.27
C ALA A 232 -17.45 -6.94 -23.54
N SER A 233 -17.12 -6.45 -22.32
CA SER A 233 -17.97 -5.56 -21.53
C SER A 233 -17.59 -4.09 -21.72
N ALA A 234 -18.52 -3.18 -21.42
CA ALA A 234 -18.26 -1.74 -21.57
C ALA A 234 -17.00 -1.30 -20.77
N PRO A 235 -16.18 -0.42 -21.31
CA PRO A 235 -16.31 0.39 -22.52
C PRO A 235 -15.74 -0.26 -23.81
N HIS A 236 -15.59 -1.57 -23.87
CA HIS A 236 -15.13 -2.33 -25.04
C HIS A 236 -13.72 -1.96 -25.52
N VAL A 237 -12.82 -1.85 -24.58
CA VAL A 237 -11.39 -1.56 -24.80
C VAL A 237 -10.55 -2.80 -24.53
N SER A 238 -9.25 -2.75 -24.86
CA SER A 238 -8.36 -3.85 -24.50
C SER A 238 -8.28 -4.01 -22.96
N HIS A 239 -7.96 -5.20 -22.49
CA HIS A 239 -7.78 -5.47 -21.04
C HIS A 239 -6.83 -4.46 -20.37
N GLN A 240 -5.69 -4.18 -21.02
CA GLN A 240 -4.72 -3.19 -20.53
C GLN A 240 -5.31 -1.78 -20.46
N ALA A 241 -6.11 -1.37 -21.43
CA ALA A 241 -6.79 -0.07 -21.39
C ALA A 241 -7.85 -0.02 -20.28
N GLY A 242 -8.59 -1.12 -20.05
CA GLY A 242 -9.52 -1.23 -18.93
C GLY A 242 -8.80 -1.08 -17.58
N THR A 243 -7.68 -1.79 -17.39
CA THR A 243 -6.83 -1.61 -16.18
C THR A 243 -6.37 -0.16 -16.04
N SER A 244 -5.95 0.50 -17.14
CA SER A 244 -5.54 1.91 -17.11
C SER A 244 -6.69 2.83 -16.70
N LEU A 245 -7.91 2.60 -17.15
CA LEU A 245 -9.09 3.37 -16.75
C LEU A 245 -9.36 3.24 -15.23
N VAL A 246 -9.21 2.03 -14.67
CA VAL A 246 -9.35 1.82 -13.22
C VAL A 246 -8.25 2.55 -12.44
N VAL A 247 -7.01 2.51 -12.92
CA VAL A 247 -5.90 3.28 -12.31
C VAL A 247 -6.22 4.78 -12.34
N GLU A 248 -6.70 5.31 -13.46
CA GLU A 248 -7.12 6.71 -13.55
C GLU A 248 -8.28 7.06 -12.61
N TYR A 249 -9.24 6.14 -12.44
CA TYR A 249 -10.31 6.29 -11.46
C TYR A 249 -9.76 6.40 -10.02
N ILE A 250 -8.79 5.55 -9.68
CA ILE A 250 -8.14 5.61 -8.37
C ILE A 250 -7.43 6.96 -8.19
N GLU A 251 -6.71 7.45 -9.20
CA GLU A 251 -6.02 8.74 -9.17
C GLU A 251 -6.96 9.95 -9.05
N LYS A 252 -8.17 9.84 -9.59
CA LYS A 252 -9.19 10.90 -9.55
C LYS A 252 -9.86 11.00 -8.17
N TYR A 253 -10.17 9.88 -7.56
CA TYR A 253 -11.13 9.85 -6.45
C TYR A 253 -10.56 9.32 -5.13
N TRP A 254 -9.44 8.57 -5.18
CA TRP A 254 -9.00 7.83 -4.00
C TRP A 254 -7.55 8.12 -3.62
N ALA A 255 -6.58 7.70 -4.39
CA ALA A 255 -5.20 7.71 -3.98
C ALA A 255 -4.26 8.03 -5.14
N PRO A 256 -3.15 8.74 -4.91
CA PRO A 256 -2.09 8.87 -5.89
C PRO A 256 -1.47 7.50 -6.21
N THR A 257 -0.77 7.44 -7.34
CA THR A 257 -0.06 6.26 -7.78
C THR A 257 1.43 6.52 -7.96
N ALA A 258 2.24 5.46 -7.86
CA ALA A 258 3.65 5.45 -8.24
C ALA A 258 3.93 4.27 -9.17
N VAL A 259 5.11 4.22 -9.78
CA VAL A 259 5.64 3.01 -10.41
C VAL A 259 6.70 2.38 -9.51
N SER A 260 6.83 1.06 -9.61
CA SER A 260 7.78 0.29 -8.81
C SER A 260 9.22 0.74 -9.03
N ALA A 261 9.59 1.11 -10.24
CA ALA A 261 10.93 1.60 -10.56
C ALA A 261 11.28 2.88 -9.79
N ASP A 262 10.35 3.83 -9.68
CA ASP A 262 10.55 5.07 -8.92
C ASP A 262 10.68 4.78 -7.42
N LEU A 263 9.88 3.84 -6.89
CA LEU A 263 9.99 3.40 -5.50
C LEU A 263 11.34 2.74 -5.21
N LEU A 264 11.81 1.86 -6.08
CA LEU A 264 13.13 1.22 -5.97
C LEU A 264 14.24 2.26 -6.01
N HIS A 265 14.16 3.23 -6.92
CA HIS A 265 15.12 4.34 -6.99
C HIS A 265 15.13 5.16 -5.70
N ALA A 266 13.96 5.58 -5.21
CA ALA A 266 13.85 6.32 -3.96
C ALA A 266 14.42 5.54 -2.74
N MET A 267 14.30 4.20 -2.73
CA MET A 267 14.88 3.35 -1.70
C MET A 267 16.39 3.17 -1.84
N SER A 268 16.97 3.29 -3.03
CA SER A 268 18.41 3.17 -3.29
C SER A 268 19.18 4.44 -2.94
N GLU A 269 18.52 5.60 -2.90
CA GLU A 269 19.16 6.85 -2.55
C GLU A 269 19.66 6.84 -1.08
N PRO A 270 20.90 7.27 -0.83
CA PRO A 270 21.41 7.40 0.52
C PRO A 270 20.58 8.44 1.28
N ASN A 271 20.39 8.20 2.57
CA ASN A 271 19.66 9.11 3.46
C ASN A 271 20.42 10.44 3.57
N ARG A 272 20.12 11.42 2.69
CA ARG A 272 20.71 12.75 2.74
C ARG A 272 19.94 13.58 3.76
N PRO A 273 20.61 14.29 4.71
CA PRO A 273 19.92 15.21 5.58
C PRO A 273 19.26 16.31 4.73
N SER A 274 17.99 16.61 5.00
CA SER A 274 17.27 17.69 4.33
C SER A 274 18.04 18.99 4.50
N LYS A 275 18.34 19.68 3.38
CA LYS A 275 18.87 21.05 3.45
C LYS A 275 17.78 21.91 4.10
N SER A 276 18.07 22.45 5.28
CA SER A 276 17.20 23.46 5.90
C SER A 276 17.03 24.60 4.93
N VAL A 277 15.78 24.86 4.49
CA VAL A 277 15.44 26.07 3.74
C VAL A 277 15.68 27.23 4.71
N PRO A 278 16.56 28.20 4.40
CA PRO A 278 16.72 29.35 5.26
C PRO A 278 15.40 30.13 5.26
N HIS A 279 14.80 30.29 6.42
CA HIS A 279 13.73 31.26 6.62
C HIS A 279 14.33 32.66 6.46
N ASN A 280 14.17 33.26 5.29
CA ASN A 280 14.37 34.71 5.18
C ASN A 280 13.26 35.40 6.02
N ARG A 281 13.71 36.11 7.02
CA ARG A 281 12.89 37.04 7.82
C ARG A 281 12.56 38.30 7.00
#